data_229bc5ab0dd4d6d2a20633a57d538563
#
_entry.id   229bc5ab0dd4d6d2a20633a57d538563
#
_cell.length_a   1.000
_cell.length_b   1.000
_cell.length_c   1.000
_cell.angle_alpha   90.00
_cell.angle_beta   90.00
_cell.angle_gamma   90.00
#
_symmetry.space_group_name_H-M   'P 1'
#
loop_
_entity.id
_entity.type
_entity.pdbx_description
1 polymer ?
#
loop_
_entity_poly.entity_id
_entity_poly.type
_entity_poly.pdbx_seq_one_letter_code
_entity_poly.pdbx_strand_id
1 'polypeptide(L)'
;QRALDEIDEEFETSIGGSATSAQVIVSDDNVLSRDALVRTLETQHRLESRSTLRVASTSSHADAVARQLDPGAASAAERRDAVTEATPAELRTAIADADATGAIAAQVSVDYNPTAQAADTAIVGITYDLPEAATTARVTELQTRSVEVVDSVPGNEAGENAILFGDGVLQSEITALLTDTAIIVFPAALILIVGFLIFSYRDPFDMAIGLVALLLSLLWTFGFMGYAGIPFSDSLVTVFPLLLAVGIDFGIHIVNRYREERATGTGIEESMRTTTDQLLIAFLLVTITTVFGLVSNVVSPFDPNRDFGIVAAAGITFTLVIFGVFLPAAKVLSDRWRERLPIPEFGTSALGAGGSRIARVLRVGVDLSRIAPVAVVALLLVGGAVGGAYGTGVNTEFSEEAFFPDQERLETYSNLPEPFAPTEYTFLDVLTLFEEEFEQDFVGSVTLYIDQSVRDDDALELIDRTTRNPPDTFATTDERRAQATSVVTVIEDRAERDPEFAALVERNDRLGNGVPDRNVDEVYDALLDSSAEGQARGYVAADRGSARIDYTIEPGVDNSEAVADVRELAERTPLEAVPTGSLVVNEAVIDLLTESAIRSLFAAFGLTALFLALSYAYLEGKAVYGLLNLVPVLVTVG
;
A
#
# COMPACT_ATOMS: atom_id res chain seq x y z
N GLN A 1 -5.15 11.58 9.97
CA GLN A 1 -5.95 11.59 8.73
C GLN A 1 -6.63 12.96 8.55
N ARG A 2 -7.41 13.47 9.55
CA ARG A 2 -8.06 14.79 9.44
C ARG A 2 -7.08 15.94 9.21
N ALA A 3 -5.94 15.96 9.93
CA ALA A 3 -4.90 16.98 9.73
C ALA A 3 -4.20 16.84 8.36
N LEU A 4 -4.10 15.62 7.81
CA LEU A 4 -3.58 15.41 6.46
C LEU A 4 -4.56 15.94 5.42
N ASP A 5 -5.85 15.63 5.57
CA ASP A 5 -6.92 16.14 4.69
C ASP A 5 -6.96 17.70 4.71
N GLU A 6 -6.78 18.32 5.89
CA GLU A 6 -6.72 19.78 6.05
C GLU A 6 -5.45 20.38 5.39
N ILE A 7 -4.30 19.67 5.46
CA ILE A 7 -3.09 20.09 4.76
C ILE A 7 -3.29 20.07 3.24
N ASP A 8 -3.88 19.00 2.70
CA ASP A 8 -4.12 18.86 1.27
C ASP A 8 -5.12 19.93 0.74
N GLU A 9 -6.05 20.39 1.58
CA GLU A 9 -7.02 21.44 1.22
C GLU A 9 -6.43 22.87 1.34
N GLU A 10 -5.55 23.13 2.30
CA GLU A 10 -5.12 24.48 2.66
C GLU A 10 -3.78 24.90 2.06
N PHE A 11 -2.91 23.93 1.70
CA PHE A 11 -1.57 24.21 1.22
C PHE A 11 -1.38 23.80 -0.24
N GLU A 12 -0.77 24.67 -1.03
CA GLU A 12 -0.26 24.32 -2.34
C GLU A 12 1.02 23.48 -2.16
N THR A 13 0.88 22.17 -2.03
CA THR A 13 2.02 21.27 -1.89
C THR A 13 2.83 21.25 -3.19
N SER A 14 4.06 21.72 -3.13
CA SER A 14 4.97 21.74 -4.29
C SER A 14 5.44 20.33 -4.70
N ILE A 15 5.31 19.35 -3.82
CA ILE A 15 5.73 17.96 -4.08
C ILE A 15 4.84 17.02 -3.24
N GLY A 16 4.08 16.17 -3.87
CA GLY A 16 3.03 15.33 -3.28
C GLY A 16 1.69 15.97 -3.60
N GLY A 17 1.36 16.00 -4.88
CA GLY A 17 0.27 16.81 -5.41
C GLY A 17 -1.07 16.47 -4.78
N SER A 18 -1.90 17.48 -4.64
CA SER A 18 -3.34 17.28 -4.49
C SER A 18 -3.80 16.28 -5.57
N ALA A 19 -4.89 15.55 -5.33
CA ALA A 19 -5.47 14.63 -6.33
C ALA A 19 -5.67 15.26 -7.73
N THR A 20 -5.51 16.58 -7.84
CA THR A 20 -5.62 17.36 -9.08
C THR A 20 -4.27 17.69 -9.74
N SER A 21 -3.15 17.20 -9.24
CA SER A 21 -1.81 17.44 -9.80
C SER A 21 -1.07 16.17 -10.16
N ALA A 22 -0.08 16.29 -11.02
CA ALA A 22 0.91 15.27 -11.35
C ALA A 22 2.24 15.94 -11.67
N GLN A 23 3.30 15.16 -11.71
CA GLN A 23 4.64 15.61 -12.04
C GLN A 23 5.23 14.74 -13.15
N VAL A 24 6.01 15.34 -14.05
CA VAL A 24 6.87 14.60 -14.96
C VAL A 24 8.31 14.81 -14.53
N ILE A 25 8.97 13.73 -14.17
CA ILE A 25 10.41 13.74 -13.93
C ILE A 25 11.08 13.57 -15.30
N VAL A 26 11.94 14.50 -15.65
CA VAL A 26 12.71 14.46 -16.89
C VAL A 26 14.19 14.35 -16.56
N SER A 27 14.87 13.37 -17.14
CA SER A 27 16.31 13.13 -16.96
C SER A 27 17.04 13.21 -18.31
N ASP A 28 18.25 13.80 -18.30
CA ASP A 28 19.11 13.96 -19.47
C ASP A 28 20.56 14.16 -19.00
N ASP A 29 21.53 14.03 -19.89
CA ASP A 29 22.94 14.43 -19.61
C ASP A 29 23.03 15.89 -19.10
N ASN A 30 22.09 16.75 -19.47
CA ASN A 30 21.90 18.10 -18.96
C ASN A 30 20.51 18.61 -19.32
N VAL A 31 19.60 18.69 -18.36
CA VAL A 31 18.23 19.20 -18.55
C VAL A 31 18.15 20.68 -18.91
N LEU A 32 19.24 21.45 -18.70
CA LEU A 32 19.38 22.85 -19.13
C LEU A 32 19.98 22.99 -20.54
N SER A 33 20.27 21.88 -21.24
CA SER A 33 20.65 21.92 -22.64
C SER A 33 19.47 22.43 -23.50
N ARG A 34 19.78 23.05 -24.66
CA ARG A 34 18.73 23.51 -25.59
C ARG A 34 17.75 22.40 -25.95
N ASP A 35 18.27 21.22 -26.28
CA ASP A 35 17.46 20.11 -26.77
C ASP A 35 16.56 19.58 -25.67
N ALA A 36 17.04 19.50 -24.42
CA ALA A 36 16.25 19.11 -23.28
C ALA A 36 15.17 20.16 -22.93
N LEU A 37 15.50 21.45 -22.91
CA LEU A 37 14.52 22.54 -22.68
C LEU A 37 13.42 22.55 -23.74
N VAL A 38 13.78 22.39 -25.03
CA VAL A 38 12.80 22.33 -26.13
C VAL A 38 11.91 21.08 -25.97
N ARG A 39 12.47 19.94 -25.61
CA ARG A 39 11.72 18.69 -25.36
C ARG A 39 10.75 18.83 -24.18
N THR A 40 11.17 19.45 -23.09
CA THR A 40 10.33 19.75 -21.93
C THR A 40 9.15 20.64 -22.33
N LEU A 41 9.39 21.73 -23.06
CA LEU A 41 8.34 22.64 -23.54
C LEU A 41 7.42 22.00 -24.58
N GLU A 42 7.93 21.09 -25.42
CA GLU A 42 7.11 20.30 -26.35
C GLU A 42 6.19 19.33 -25.56
N THR A 43 6.69 18.74 -24.48
CA THR A 43 5.88 17.88 -23.58
C THR A 43 4.73 18.69 -22.98
N GLN A 44 5.02 19.86 -22.41
CA GLN A 44 4.02 20.77 -21.87
C GLN A 44 3.00 21.20 -22.93
N HIS A 45 3.48 21.61 -24.13
CA HIS A 45 2.60 21.99 -25.24
C HIS A 45 1.63 20.87 -25.62
N ARG A 46 2.10 19.63 -25.70
CA ARG A 46 1.22 18.48 -26.04
C ARG A 46 0.21 18.17 -24.96
N LEU A 47 0.58 18.32 -23.71
CA LEU A 47 -0.32 18.15 -22.57
C LEU A 47 -1.40 19.25 -22.57
N GLU A 48 -1.02 20.52 -22.67
CA GLU A 48 -1.94 21.67 -22.66
C GLU A 48 -2.86 21.72 -23.87
N SER A 49 -2.37 21.33 -25.07
CA SER A 49 -3.14 21.37 -26.30
C SER A 49 -4.25 20.32 -26.38
N ARG A 50 -4.19 19.26 -25.57
CA ARG A 50 -5.20 18.20 -25.56
C ARG A 50 -6.32 18.50 -24.55
N SER A 51 -7.36 19.17 -24.97
CA SER A 51 -8.52 19.53 -24.13
C SER A 51 -9.16 18.35 -23.38
N THR A 52 -8.97 17.10 -23.88
CA THR A 52 -9.48 15.88 -23.23
C THR A 52 -8.75 15.55 -21.93
N LEU A 53 -7.53 16.05 -21.74
CA LEU A 53 -6.74 15.86 -20.52
C LEU A 53 -7.12 16.86 -19.42
N ARG A 54 -7.82 17.96 -19.76
CA ARG A 54 -8.21 19.00 -18.80
C ARG A 54 -7.02 19.57 -18.00
N VAL A 55 -5.84 19.68 -18.63
CA VAL A 55 -4.70 20.35 -18.04
C VAL A 55 -5.01 21.85 -17.94
N ALA A 56 -4.97 22.38 -16.71
CA ALA A 56 -5.19 23.81 -16.43
C ALA A 56 -3.90 24.59 -16.66
N SER A 57 -2.77 24.06 -16.19
CA SER A 57 -1.45 24.68 -16.32
C SER A 57 -0.35 23.63 -16.20
N THR A 58 0.81 23.98 -16.75
CA THR A 58 2.07 23.27 -16.53
C THR A 58 3.13 24.27 -16.06
N SER A 59 4.15 23.79 -15.33
CA SER A 59 5.28 24.61 -14.86
C SER A 59 6.57 23.84 -14.90
N SER A 60 7.68 24.47 -15.33
CA SER A 60 8.99 23.84 -15.39
C SER A 60 10.14 24.86 -15.35
N HIS A 61 11.35 24.38 -15.06
CA HIS A 61 12.59 25.13 -15.24
C HIS A 61 12.72 25.71 -16.67
N ALA A 62 12.22 24.99 -17.68
CA ALA A 62 12.24 25.43 -19.06
C ALA A 62 11.32 26.64 -19.30
N ASP A 63 10.19 26.75 -18.57
CA ASP A 63 9.33 27.92 -18.57
C ASP A 63 10.05 29.15 -18.02
N ALA A 64 10.80 28.96 -16.91
CA ALA A 64 11.55 30.04 -16.30
C ALA A 64 12.58 30.62 -17.28
N VAL A 65 13.32 29.76 -17.97
CA VAL A 65 14.29 30.17 -19.01
C VAL A 65 13.62 30.85 -20.19
N ALA A 66 12.51 30.27 -20.71
CA ALA A 66 11.81 30.81 -21.85
C ALA A 66 11.23 32.20 -21.59
N ARG A 67 10.72 32.49 -20.39
CA ARG A 67 10.21 33.81 -19.99
C ARG A 67 11.30 34.87 -19.91
N GLN A 68 12.56 34.51 -19.67
CA GLN A 68 13.69 35.44 -19.75
C GLN A 68 14.03 35.78 -21.22
N LEU A 69 13.82 34.84 -22.14
CA LEU A 69 14.04 35.06 -23.58
C LEU A 69 12.91 35.89 -24.20
N ASP A 70 11.67 35.55 -23.91
CA ASP A 70 10.48 36.26 -24.36
C ASP A 70 9.42 36.37 -23.23
N PRO A 71 9.39 37.48 -22.48
CA PRO A 71 8.39 37.72 -21.46
C PRO A 71 6.94 37.78 -21.98
N GLY A 72 6.74 37.89 -23.29
CA GLY A 72 5.43 37.91 -23.93
C GLY A 72 4.89 36.54 -24.31
N ALA A 73 5.69 35.48 -24.22
CA ALA A 73 5.31 34.13 -24.57
C ALA A 73 4.28 33.56 -23.59
N ALA A 74 3.01 33.52 -23.99
CA ALA A 74 1.89 33.13 -23.14
C ALA A 74 1.64 31.60 -23.16
N SER A 75 1.96 30.91 -24.23
CA SER A 75 1.73 29.47 -24.42
C SER A 75 3.04 28.67 -24.41
N ALA A 76 2.96 27.37 -24.03
CA ALA A 76 4.11 26.48 -24.09
C ALA A 76 4.72 26.38 -25.51
N ALA A 77 3.90 26.51 -26.56
CA ALA A 77 4.40 26.58 -27.95
C ALA A 77 5.25 27.81 -28.20
N GLU A 78 4.81 29.01 -27.78
CA GLU A 78 5.57 30.24 -27.95
C GLU A 78 6.87 30.20 -27.13
N ARG A 79 6.81 29.67 -25.91
CA ARG A 79 7.99 29.46 -25.06
C ARG A 79 9.01 28.51 -25.71
N ARG A 80 8.54 27.40 -26.29
CA ARG A 80 9.39 26.47 -27.04
C ARG A 80 10.05 27.14 -28.24
N ASP A 81 9.29 27.93 -29.00
CA ASP A 81 9.82 28.63 -30.15
C ASP A 81 10.89 29.67 -29.73
N ALA A 82 10.67 30.39 -28.62
CA ALA A 82 11.67 31.33 -28.07
C ALA A 82 13.00 30.64 -27.72
N VAL A 83 12.96 29.46 -27.08
CA VAL A 83 14.16 28.67 -26.76
C VAL A 83 14.83 28.13 -28.05
N THR A 84 14.02 27.71 -29.02
CA THR A 84 14.52 27.16 -30.30
C THR A 84 15.25 28.21 -31.12
N GLU A 85 14.75 29.46 -31.15
CA GLU A 85 15.29 30.56 -31.95
C GLU A 85 16.49 31.29 -31.26
N ALA A 86 16.62 31.16 -29.92
CA ALA A 86 17.67 31.81 -29.16
C ALA A 86 19.07 31.40 -29.63
N THR A 87 20.00 32.34 -29.64
CA THR A 87 21.42 32.00 -29.81
C THR A 87 22.00 31.32 -28.58
N PRO A 88 23.13 30.60 -28.68
CA PRO A 88 23.76 29.99 -27.51
C PRO A 88 24.19 30.99 -26.43
N ALA A 89 24.42 32.26 -26.80
CA ALA A 89 24.77 33.30 -25.85
C ALA A 89 23.53 33.85 -25.11
N GLU A 90 22.45 34.06 -25.83
CA GLU A 90 21.17 34.49 -25.25
C GLU A 90 20.61 33.41 -24.31
N LEU A 91 20.69 32.13 -24.70
CA LEU A 91 20.24 31.04 -23.84
C LEU A 91 21.02 30.96 -22.52
N ARG A 92 22.36 31.06 -22.57
CA ARG A 92 23.17 31.09 -21.34
C ARG A 92 22.86 32.27 -20.45
N THR A 93 22.56 33.45 -21.03
CA THR A 93 22.16 34.61 -20.25
C THR A 93 20.78 34.40 -19.62
N ALA A 94 19.83 33.87 -20.37
CA ALA A 94 18.48 33.58 -19.87
C ALA A 94 18.48 32.53 -18.75
N ILE A 95 19.34 31.50 -18.83
CA ILE A 95 19.52 30.53 -17.74
C ILE A 95 20.08 31.22 -16.50
N ALA A 96 21.11 32.08 -16.63
CA ALA A 96 21.67 32.80 -15.50
C ALA A 96 20.68 33.79 -14.85
N ASP A 97 19.86 34.46 -15.69
CA ASP A 97 18.84 35.39 -15.20
C ASP A 97 17.69 34.65 -14.50
N ALA A 98 17.28 33.46 -15.00
CA ALA A 98 16.30 32.61 -14.36
C ALA A 98 16.82 32.02 -13.04
N ASP A 99 18.09 31.63 -12.99
CA ASP A 99 18.75 31.14 -11.78
C ASP A 99 18.80 32.22 -10.68
N ALA A 100 19.14 33.45 -11.06
CA ALA A 100 19.17 34.60 -10.13
C ALA A 100 17.82 34.85 -9.43
N THR A 101 16.70 34.37 -9.99
CA THR A 101 15.38 34.42 -9.35
C THR A 101 15.07 33.19 -8.49
N GLY A 102 15.95 32.18 -8.46
CA GLY A 102 15.73 30.91 -7.79
C GLY A 102 14.76 29.96 -8.51
N ALA A 103 14.28 30.34 -9.70
CA ALA A 103 13.25 29.58 -10.42
C ALA A 103 13.79 28.26 -11.03
N ILE A 104 15.09 28.14 -11.24
CA ILE A 104 15.72 26.89 -11.72
C ILE A 104 15.97 25.96 -10.54
N ALA A 105 16.68 26.42 -9.51
CA ALA A 105 17.10 25.58 -8.39
C ALA A 105 15.93 24.88 -7.66
N ALA A 106 14.73 25.44 -7.71
CA ALA A 106 13.53 24.83 -7.11
C ALA A 106 12.93 23.65 -7.92
N GLN A 107 13.42 23.42 -9.14
CA GLN A 107 12.80 22.44 -10.07
C GLN A 107 13.80 21.48 -10.70
N VAL A 108 15.08 21.58 -10.34
CA VAL A 108 16.15 20.71 -10.83
C VAL A 108 16.79 19.96 -9.66
N SER A 109 17.51 18.87 -9.99
CA SER A 109 18.21 18.03 -9.03
C SER A 109 19.29 18.76 -8.24
N VAL A 110 19.69 18.17 -7.11
CA VAL A 110 20.69 18.74 -6.18
C VAL A 110 22.10 18.83 -6.77
N ASP A 111 22.38 18.07 -7.82
CA ASP A 111 23.62 18.14 -8.58
C ASP A 111 23.78 19.44 -9.40
N TYR A 112 22.73 20.31 -9.38
CA TYR A 112 22.72 21.56 -10.14
C TYR A 112 23.97 22.40 -9.94
N ASN A 113 24.65 22.66 -11.03
CA ASN A 113 25.85 23.51 -11.05
C ASN A 113 25.57 24.82 -11.79
N PRO A 114 25.34 25.94 -11.07
CA PRO A 114 25.06 27.25 -11.70
C PRO A 114 26.16 27.75 -12.64
N THR A 115 27.45 27.40 -12.34
CA THR A 115 28.59 27.82 -13.16
C THR A 115 28.67 27.05 -14.48
N ALA A 116 28.37 25.76 -14.45
CA ALA A 116 28.32 24.90 -15.63
C ALA A 116 26.98 25.03 -16.37
N GLN A 117 25.94 25.55 -15.69
CA GLN A 117 24.54 25.55 -16.14
C GLN A 117 24.09 24.14 -16.50
N ALA A 118 24.26 23.20 -15.59
CA ALA A 118 23.98 21.79 -15.79
C ALA A 118 23.29 21.19 -14.55
N ALA A 119 22.34 20.32 -14.81
CA ALA A 119 21.69 19.43 -13.87
C ALA A 119 21.22 18.21 -14.64
N ASP A 120 21.17 17.05 -14.01
CA ASP A 120 20.85 15.79 -14.67
C ASP A 120 19.35 15.51 -14.69
N THR A 121 18.61 16.01 -13.71
CA THR A 121 17.17 15.76 -13.57
C THR A 121 16.37 17.04 -13.26
N ALA A 122 15.12 17.09 -13.71
CA ALA A 122 14.20 18.20 -13.43
C ALA A 122 12.75 17.72 -13.30
N ILE A 123 11.94 18.50 -12.59
CA ILE A 123 10.51 18.25 -12.38
C ILE A 123 9.67 19.21 -13.21
N VAL A 124 8.64 18.68 -13.88
CA VAL A 124 7.60 19.44 -14.58
C VAL A 124 6.28 19.22 -13.86
N GLY A 125 5.75 20.26 -13.25
CA GLY A 125 4.44 20.23 -12.59
C GLY A 125 3.29 20.27 -13.60
N ILE A 126 2.23 19.51 -13.34
CA ILE A 126 0.98 19.49 -14.11
C ILE A 126 -0.18 19.71 -13.14
N THR A 127 -1.04 20.69 -13.43
CA THR A 127 -2.29 20.89 -12.69
C THR A 127 -3.47 20.62 -13.60
N TYR A 128 -4.44 19.83 -13.11
CA TYR A 128 -5.66 19.49 -13.85
C TYR A 128 -6.84 20.35 -13.40
N ASP A 129 -7.66 20.79 -14.36
CA ASP A 129 -8.94 21.48 -14.10
C ASP A 129 -10.00 20.46 -13.71
N LEU A 130 -9.97 20.02 -12.45
CA LEU A 130 -10.90 19.07 -11.87
C LEU A 130 -11.65 19.73 -10.70
N PRO A 131 -12.95 19.41 -10.50
CA PRO A 131 -13.65 19.83 -9.29
C PRO A 131 -13.07 19.06 -8.09
N GLU A 132 -13.06 19.67 -6.90
CA GLU A 132 -12.61 19.06 -5.62
C GLU A 132 -13.26 17.69 -5.34
N ALA A 133 -14.48 17.45 -5.81
CA ALA A 133 -15.18 16.17 -5.71
C ALA A 133 -14.88 15.20 -6.86
N ALA A 134 -13.75 15.36 -7.57
CA ALA A 134 -13.38 14.41 -8.62
C ALA A 134 -13.14 13.02 -8.03
N THR A 135 -13.68 11.99 -8.68
CA THR A 135 -13.47 10.62 -8.23
C THR A 135 -12.06 10.16 -8.57
N THR A 136 -11.44 9.34 -7.71
CA THR A 136 -10.13 8.71 -7.94
C THR A 136 -10.04 8.08 -9.34
N ALA A 137 -11.10 7.39 -9.79
CA ALA A 137 -11.15 6.81 -11.13
C ALA A 137 -10.99 7.86 -12.26
N ARG A 138 -11.47 9.10 -12.06
CA ARG A 138 -11.33 10.17 -13.06
C ARG A 138 -9.91 10.73 -13.08
N VAL A 139 -9.30 10.88 -11.92
CA VAL A 139 -7.89 11.28 -11.78
C VAL A 139 -6.99 10.25 -12.46
N THR A 140 -7.18 8.96 -12.12
CA THR A 140 -6.45 7.84 -12.73
C THR A 140 -6.57 7.85 -14.25
N GLU A 141 -7.79 8.01 -14.80
CA GLU A 141 -8.01 8.07 -16.24
C GLU A 141 -7.21 9.21 -16.91
N LEU A 142 -7.22 10.40 -16.31
CA LEU A 142 -6.55 11.56 -16.91
C LEU A 142 -5.03 11.44 -16.81
N GLN A 143 -4.51 11.06 -15.67
CA GLN A 143 -3.07 10.90 -15.48
C GLN A 143 -2.50 9.78 -16.34
N THR A 144 -3.15 8.61 -16.41
CA THR A 144 -2.73 7.52 -17.30
C THR A 144 -2.73 7.93 -18.78
N ARG A 145 -3.72 8.72 -19.21
CA ARG A 145 -3.71 9.29 -20.58
C ARG A 145 -2.62 10.34 -20.78
N SER A 146 -2.23 11.05 -19.73
CA SER A 146 -1.11 11.99 -19.78
C SER A 146 0.22 11.26 -19.94
N VAL A 147 0.40 10.07 -19.33
CA VAL A 147 1.56 9.18 -19.58
C VAL A 147 1.70 8.90 -21.07
N GLU A 148 0.62 8.47 -21.76
CA GLU A 148 0.65 8.19 -23.20
C GLU A 148 1.09 9.42 -24.03
N VAL A 149 0.76 10.64 -23.56
CA VAL A 149 1.16 11.87 -24.21
C VAL A 149 2.63 12.17 -23.99
N VAL A 150 3.13 12.02 -22.77
CA VAL A 150 4.54 12.20 -22.42
C VAL A 150 5.41 11.25 -23.24
N ASP A 151 5.05 9.97 -23.29
CA ASP A 151 5.76 8.94 -24.05
C ASP A 151 5.72 9.17 -25.57
N SER A 152 4.70 9.87 -26.07
CA SER A 152 4.59 10.19 -27.50
C SER A 152 5.50 11.32 -27.98
N VAL A 153 6.20 12.01 -27.07
CA VAL A 153 7.09 13.13 -27.42
C VAL A 153 8.41 12.58 -27.99
N PRO A 154 8.85 13.04 -29.17
CA PRO A 154 10.12 12.58 -29.73
C PRO A 154 11.31 12.89 -28.81
N GLY A 155 12.06 11.87 -28.45
CA GLY A 155 13.20 11.96 -27.53
C GLY A 155 12.83 11.64 -26.08
N ASN A 156 11.57 11.45 -25.76
CA ASN A 156 11.17 10.79 -24.52
C ASN A 156 11.18 9.26 -24.76
N GLU A 157 11.76 8.54 -23.83
CA GLU A 157 11.76 7.08 -23.78
C GLU A 157 10.91 6.68 -22.59
N ALA A 158 9.82 5.94 -22.83
CA ALA A 158 8.83 5.59 -21.83
C ALA A 158 9.49 4.89 -20.63
N GLY A 159 9.25 5.41 -19.42
CA GLY A 159 9.80 4.83 -18.19
C GLY A 159 11.32 5.06 -17.96
N GLU A 160 12.04 5.74 -18.87
CA GLU A 160 13.48 5.95 -18.73
C GLU A 160 13.83 7.41 -18.45
N ASN A 161 13.61 8.31 -19.40
CA ASN A 161 14.05 9.70 -19.31
C ASN A 161 12.91 10.72 -19.13
N ALA A 162 11.66 10.28 -19.12
CA ALA A 162 10.49 11.09 -18.83
C ALA A 162 9.40 10.23 -18.15
N ILE A 163 9.25 10.36 -16.86
CA ILE A 163 8.33 9.54 -16.07
C ILE A 163 7.26 10.45 -15.48
N LEU A 164 5.99 10.19 -15.81
CA LEU A 164 4.87 10.90 -15.18
C LEU A 164 4.46 10.19 -13.90
N PHE A 165 4.46 10.91 -12.80
CA PHE A 165 4.08 10.47 -11.48
C PHE A 165 2.90 11.27 -10.93
N GLY A 166 2.01 10.61 -10.19
CA GLY A 166 0.86 11.20 -9.52
C GLY A 166 -0.06 10.11 -8.96
N ASP A 167 -0.97 10.48 -8.07
CA ASP A 167 -1.86 9.54 -7.36
C ASP A 167 -2.64 8.61 -8.29
N GLY A 168 -3.08 9.13 -9.45
CA GLY A 168 -3.81 8.32 -10.42
C GLY A 168 -2.92 7.29 -11.11
N VAL A 169 -1.64 7.60 -11.39
CA VAL A 169 -0.68 6.65 -11.95
C VAL A 169 -0.37 5.58 -10.91
N LEU A 170 -0.09 5.97 -9.67
CA LEU A 170 0.14 5.04 -8.57
C LEU A 170 -1.03 4.06 -8.39
N GLN A 171 -2.28 4.56 -8.37
CA GLN A 171 -3.47 3.71 -8.30
C GLN A 171 -3.61 2.76 -9.50
N SER A 172 -3.20 3.22 -10.69
CA SER A 172 -3.16 2.39 -11.90
C SER A 172 -2.14 1.26 -11.77
N GLU A 173 -0.95 1.54 -11.27
CA GLU A 173 0.12 0.55 -11.07
C GLU A 173 -0.25 -0.46 -9.97
N ILE A 174 -0.82 -0.02 -8.85
CA ILE A 174 -1.35 -0.93 -7.81
C ILE A 174 -2.42 -1.86 -8.42
N THR A 175 -3.33 -1.32 -9.23
CA THR A 175 -4.35 -2.14 -9.90
C THR A 175 -3.75 -3.13 -10.89
N ALA A 176 -2.72 -2.73 -11.63
CA ALA A 176 -1.97 -3.61 -12.54
C ALA A 176 -1.26 -4.73 -11.74
N LEU A 177 -0.57 -4.39 -10.65
CA LEU A 177 0.09 -5.35 -9.77
C LEU A 177 -0.87 -6.42 -9.23
N LEU A 178 -2.06 -5.99 -8.77
CA LEU A 178 -3.08 -6.93 -8.30
C LEU A 178 -3.60 -7.82 -9.43
N THR A 179 -3.76 -7.27 -10.62
CA THR A 179 -4.20 -8.00 -11.81
C THR A 179 -3.15 -9.03 -12.23
N ASP A 180 -1.88 -8.64 -12.31
CA ASP A 180 -0.76 -9.52 -12.66
C ASP A 180 -0.59 -10.63 -11.63
N THR A 181 -0.68 -10.28 -10.34
CA THR A 181 -0.69 -11.26 -9.25
C THR A 181 -1.83 -12.26 -9.42
N ALA A 182 -3.04 -11.79 -9.73
CA ALA A 182 -4.19 -12.67 -9.94
C ALA A 182 -4.01 -13.59 -11.17
N ILE A 183 -3.47 -13.08 -12.28
CA ILE A 183 -3.19 -13.84 -13.50
C ILE A 183 -2.18 -14.96 -13.25
N ILE A 184 -1.23 -14.78 -12.35
CA ILE A 184 -0.24 -15.81 -12.00
C ILE A 184 -0.80 -16.77 -10.94
N VAL A 185 -1.33 -16.22 -9.85
CA VAL A 185 -1.72 -16.98 -8.65
C VAL A 185 -2.94 -17.87 -8.93
N PHE A 186 -3.99 -17.36 -9.60
CA PHE A 186 -5.19 -18.16 -9.81
C PHE A 186 -4.98 -19.39 -10.71
N PRO A 187 -4.29 -19.33 -11.87
CA PRO A 187 -3.98 -20.51 -12.64
C PRO A 187 -3.06 -21.47 -11.90
N ALA A 188 -2.03 -20.97 -11.20
CA ALA A 188 -1.14 -21.81 -10.41
C ALA A 188 -1.91 -22.54 -9.29
N ALA A 189 -2.75 -21.84 -8.55
CA ALA A 189 -3.60 -22.43 -7.53
C ALA A 189 -4.56 -23.47 -8.15
N LEU A 190 -5.17 -23.16 -9.29
CA LEU A 190 -6.07 -24.10 -9.99
C LEU A 190 -5.34 -25.36 -10.43
N ILE A 191 -4.13 -25.24 -11.00
CA ILE A 191 -3.31 -26.39 -11.41
C ILE A 191 -2.96 -27.26 -10.19
N LEU A 192 -2.53 -26.63 -9.08
CA LEU A 192 -2.22 -27.35 -7.84
C LEU A 192 -3.46 -28.03 -7.27
N ILE A 193 -4.61 -27.34 -7.25
CA ILE A 193 -5.89 -27.89 -6.78
C ILE A 193 -6.32 -29.08 -7.63
N VAL A 194 -6.33 -28.93 -8.95
CA VAL A 194 -6.70 -30.01 -9.87
C VAL A 194 -5.73 -31.19 -9.75
N GLY A 195 -4.43 -30.91 -9.68
CA GLY A 195 -3.40 -31.94 -9.43
C GLY A 195 -3.63 -32.69 -8.12
N PHE A 196 -3.93 -31.96 -7.05
CA PHE A 196 -4.22 -32.54 -5.75
C PHE A 196 -5.55 -33.32 -5.74
N LEU A 197 -6.60 -32.83 -6.41
CA LEU A 197 -7.86 -33.56 -6.57
C LEU A 197 -7.69 -34.83 -7.39
N ILE A 198 -6.90 -34.82 -8.48
CA ILE A 198 -6.56 -36.02 -9.26
C ILE A 198 -5.87 -37.03 -8.35
N PHE A 199 -4.90 -36.60 -7.55
CA PHE A 199 -4.20 -37.46 -6.62
C PHE A 199 -5.12 -38.04 -5.53
N SER A 200 -6.02 -37.21 -4.97
CA SER A 200 -6.89 -37.58 -3.85
C SER A 200 -8.12 -38.35 -4.28
N TYR A 201 -8.81 -37.90 -5.31
CA TYR A 201 -10.05 -38.54 -5.75
C TYR A 201 -9.82 -39.73 -6.70
N ARG A 202 -8.84 -39.62 -7.58
CA ARG A 202 -8.51 -40.69 -8.56
C ARG A 202 -9.72 -41.18 -9.40
N ASP A 203 -10.79 -40.37 -9.41
CA ASP A 203 -12.02 -40.59 -10.15
C ASP A 203 -12.48 -39.28 -10.77
N PRO A 204 -12.65 -39.17 -12.11
CA PRO A 204 -12.99 -37.93 -12.76
C PRO A 204 -14.39 -37.40 -12.39
N PHE A 205 -15.31 -38.26 -12.00
CA PHE A 205 -16.65 -37.86 -11.57
C PHE A 205 -16.61 -37.23 -10.19
N ASP A 206 -15.88 -37.85 -9.25
CA ASP A 206 -15.69 -37.27 -7.91
C ASP A 206 -14.96 -35.94 -7.98
N MET A 207 -13.97 -35.82 -8.87
CA MET A 207 -13.25 -34.56 -9.13
C MET A 207 -14.19 -33.50 -9.70
N ALA A 208 -15.03 -33.85 -10.69
CA ALA A 208 -15.99 -32.90 -11.27
C ALA A 208 -17.00 -32.41 -10.23
N ILE A 209 -17.54 -33.29 -9.40
CA ILE A 209 -18.46 -32.95 -8.31
C ILE A 209 -17.77 -32.05 -7.30
N GLY A 210 -16.51 -32.35 -6.93
CA GLY A 210 -15.71 -31.53 -6.03
C GLY A 210 -15.44 -30.12 -6.58
N LEU A 211 -15.07 -30.02 -7.86
CA LEU A 211 -14.87 -28.72 -8.53
C LEU A 211 -16.17 -27.89 -8.60
N VAL A 212 -17.31 -28.53 -8.91
CA VAL A 212 -18.61 -27.84 -8.89
C VAL A 212 -18.94 -27.35 -7.47
N ALA A 213 -18.67 -28.16 -6.44
CA ALA A 213 -18.89 -27.75 -5.06
C ALA A 213 -18.00 -26.55 -4.66
N LEU A 214 -16.73 -26.54 -5.07
CA LEU A 214 -15.82 -25.41 -4.86
C LEU A 214 -16.34 -24.15 -5.57
N LEU A 215 -16.73 -24.27 -6.84
CA LEU A 215 -17.28 -23.15 -7.60
C LEU A 215 -18.54 -22.58 -6.95
N LEU A 216 -19.44 -23.44 -6.48
CA LEU A 216 -20.65 -23.01 -5.77
C LEU A 216 -20.31 -22.28 -4.47
N SER A 217 -19.30 -22.73 -3.71
CA SER A 217 -18.84 -22.05 -2.49
C SER A 217 -18.35 -20.64 -2.80
N LEU A 218 -17.56 -20.49 -3.85
CA LEU A 218 -17.09 -19.17 -4.31
C LEU A 218 -18.24 -18.28 -4.78
N LEU A 219 -19.15 -18.81 -5.62
CA LEU A 219 -20.29 -18.04 -6.13
C LEU A 219 -21.21 -17.55 -5.01
N TRP A 220 -21.44 -18.37 -3.99
CA TRP A 220 -22.25 -17.97 -2.84
C TRP A 220 -21.54 -16.89 -2.00
N THR A 221 -20.24 -16.99 -1.86
CA THR A 221 -19.43 -16.00 -1.12
C THR A 221 -19.41 -14.66 -1.84
N PHE A 222 -19.20 -14.64 -3.17
CA PHE A 222 -19.30 -13.41 -3.96
C PHE A 222 -20.72 -12.84 -4.00
N GLY A 223 -21.72 -13.72 -4.13
CA GLY A 223 -23.13 -13.27 -4.04
C GLY A 223 -23.44 -12.61 -2.71
N PHE A 224 -22.89 -13.16 -1.62
CA PHE A 224 -23.02 -12.55 -0.30
C PHE A 224 -22.31 -11.19 -0.21
N MET A 225 -21.08 -11.05 -0.73
CA MET A 225 -20.36 -9.78 -0.79
C MET A 225 -21.19 -8.71 -1.51
N GLY A 226 -21.70 -9.03 -2.70
CA GLY A 226 -22.54 -8.11 -3.45
C GLY A 226 -23.84 -7.74 -2.72
N TYR A 227 -24.46 -8.71 -2.03
CA TYR A 227 -25.66 -8.46 -1.22
C TYR A 227 -25.37 -7.58 0.01
N ALA A 228 -24.23 -7.80 0.66
CA ALA A 228 -23.81 -7.07 1.86
C ALA A 228 -23.23 -5.67 1.53
N GLY A 229 -23.00 -5.36 0.25
CA GLY A 229 -22.39 -4.10 -0.18
C GLY A 229 -20.92 -3.98 0.20
N ILE A 230 -20.21 -5.11 0.40
CA ILE A 230 -18.77 -5.14 0.73
C ILE A 230 -17.98 -5.04 -0.58
N PRO A 231 -17.18 -3.97 -0.78
CA PRO A 231 -16.38 -3.83 -1.98
C PRO A 231 -15.24 -4.87 -2.01
N PHE A 232 -14.85 -5.28 -3.21
CA PHE A 232 -13.69 -6.15 -3.38
C PHE A 232 -12.41 -5.36 -3.07
N SER A 233 -11.59 -5.87 -2.16
CA SER A 233 -10.33 -5.27 -1.73
C SER A 233 -9.21 -6.33 -1.71
N ASP A 234 -7.98 -5.88 -1.62
CA ASP A 234 -6.77 -6.72 -1.61
C ASP A 234 -6.81 -7.78 -0.51
N SER A 235 -7.27 -7.41 0.68
CA SER A 235 -7.45 -8.33 1.81
C SER A 235 -8.36 -9.50 1.46
N LEU A 236 -9.36 -9.28 0.58
CA LEU A 236 -10.32 -10.30 0.17
C LEU A 236 -9.78 -11.29 -0.87
N VAL A 237 -8.67 -10.97 -1.55
CA VAL A 237 -7.98 -11.91 -2.47
C VAL A 237 -7.61 -13.20 -1.73
N THR A 238 -7.19 -13.11 -0.47
CA THR A 238 -6.77 -14.26 0.34
C THR A 238 -7.92 -15.18 0.76
N VAL A 239 -9.18 -14.72 0.69
CA VAL A 239 -10.36 -15.55 0.99
C VAL A 239 -10.50 -16.70 0.00
N PHE A 240 -10.12 -16.51 -1.27
CA PHE A 240 -10.24 -17.56 -2.29
C PHE A 240 -9.41 -18.80 -1.98
N PRO A 241 -8.08 -18.69 -1.81
CA PRO A 241 -7.26 -19.86 -1.46
C PRO A 241 -7.73 -20.53 -0.16
N LEU A 242 -8.16 -19.74 0.82
CA LEU A 242 -8.70 -20.24 2.09
C LEU A 242 -9.93 -21.13 1.88
N LEU A 243 -10.92 -20.64 1.14
CA LEU A 243 -12.15 -21.41 0.86
C LEU A 243 -11.88 -22.65 0.03
N LEU A 244 -10.99 -22.56 -0.96
CA LEU A 244 -10.58 -23.70 -1.77
C LEU A 244 -9.91 -24.77 -0.91
N ALA A 245 -9.00 -24.39 -0.02
CA ALA A 245 -8.31 -25.33 0.87
C ALA A 245 -9.28 -26.05 1.80
N VAL A 246 -10.18 -25.32 2.47
CA VAL A 246 -11.18 -25.91 3.39
C VAL A 246 -12.19 -26.78 2.64
N GLY A 247 -12.64 -26.33 1.46
CA GLY A 247 -13.57 -27.12 0.65
C GLY A 247 -12.96 -28.44 0.17
N ILE A 248 -11.72 -28.41 -0.29
CA ILE A 248 -10.99 -29.62 -0.71
C ILE A 248 -10.85 -30.59 0.46
N ASP A 249 -10.49 -30.09 1.65
CA ASP A 249 -10.34 -30.92 2.83
C ASP A 249 -11.65 -31.64 3.20
N PHE A 250 -12.76 -30.93 3.26
CA PHE A 250 -14.09 -31.52 3.50
C PHE A 250 -14.45 -32.54 2.43
N GLY A 251 -14.19 -32.23 1.16
CA GLY A 251 -14.47 -33.13 0.04
C GLY A 251 -13.68 -34.44 0.12
N ILE A 252 -12.40 -34.36 0.43
CA ILE A 252 -11.52 -35.53 0.56
C ILE A 252 -11.98 -36.43 1.70
N HIS A 253 -12.29 -35.84 2.85
CA HIS A 253 -12.76 -36.61 4.00
C HIS A 253 -14.06 -37.31 3.71
N ILE A 254 -15.04 -36.67 3.08
CA ILE A 254 -16.33 -37.29 2.71
C ILE A 254 -16.12 -38.44 1.72
N VAL A 255 -15.39 -38.18 0.62
CA VAL A 255 -15.21 -39.18 -0.43
C VAL A 255 -14.40 -40.39 0.09
N ASN A 256 -13.34 -40.13 0.87
CA ASN A 256 -12.54 -41.25 1.43
C ASN A 256 -13.34 -42.07 2.44
N ARG A 257 -14.07 -41.40 3.37
CA ARG A 257 -14.87 -42.13 4.35
C ARG A 257 -15.99 -42.95 3.68
N TYR A 258 -16.64 -42.37 2.68
CA TYR A 258 -17.62 -43.07 1.88
C TYR A 258 -17.03 -44.31 1.18
N ARG A 259 -15.82 -44.22 0.62
CA ARG A 259 -15.13 -45.37 0.01
C ARG A 259 -14.76 -46.46 1.02
N GLU A 260 -14.39 -46.07 2.24
CA GLU A 260 -14.17 -47.00 3.35
C GLU A 260 -15.43 -47.78 3.67
N GLU A 261 -16.57 -47.12 3.81
CA GLU A 261 -17.86 -47.77 4.08
C GLU A 261 -18.31 -48.66 2.89
N ARG A 262 -18.13 -48.20 1.65
CA ARG A 262 -18.41 -49.02 0.44
C ARG A 262 -17.55 -50.29 0.38
N ALA A 263 -16.32 -50.22 0.82
CA ALA A 263 -15.40 -51.37 0.87
C ALA A 263 -15.86 -52.45 1.85
N THR A 264 -16.73 -52.17 2.81
CA THR A 264 -17.35 -53.14 3.71
C THR A 264 -18.52 -53.92 3.04
N GLY A 265 -18.93 -53.52 1.81
CA GLY A 265 -20.04 -54.15 1.08
C GLY A 265 -21.41 -53.48 1.34
N THR A 266 -21.46 -52.37 2.03
CA THR A 266 -22.70 -51.58 2.28
C THR A 266 -23.19 -50.89 1.00
N GLY A 267 -24.53 -50.68 0.90
CA GLY A 267 -25.16 -50.02 -0.24
C GLY A 267 -24.77 -48.53 -0.33
N ILE A 268 -25.01 -47.90 -1.51
CA ILE A 268 -24.66 -46.49 -1.78
C ILE A 268 -25.23 -45.53 -0.73
N GLU A 269 -26.53 -45.64 -0.47
CA GLU A 269 -27.23 -44.72 0.45
C GLU A 269 -26.79 -44.90 1.89
N GLU A 270 -26.67 -46.17 2.32
CA GLU A 270 -26.29 -46.47 3.70
C GLU A 270 -24.84 -46.10 3.98
N SER A 271 -23.92 -46.31 3.04
CA SER A 271 -22.53 -45.86 3.14
C SER A 271 -22.43 -44.37 3.25
N MET A 272 -23.21 -43.61 2.46
CA MET A 272 -23.19 -42.15 2.52
C MET A 272 -23.83 -41.64 3.81
N ARG A 273 -24.91 -42.25 4.27
CA ARG A 273 -25.54 -41.87 5.55
C ARG A 273 -24.59 -42.08 6.72
N THR A 274 -23.94 -43.23 6.81
CA THR A 274 -22.94 -43.50 7.85
C THR A 274 -21.78 -42.51 7.80
N THR A 275 -21.29 -42.22 6.59
CA THR A 275 -20.23 -41.20 6.37
C THR A 275 -20.66 -39.83 6.88
N THR A 276 -21.86 -39.37 6.50
CA THR A 276 -22.35 -38.05 6.90
C THR A 276 -22.57 -37.99 8.40
N ASP A 277 -23.20 -39.00 9.03
CA ASP A 277 -23.44 -39.03 10.46
C ASP A 277 -22.12 -38.96 11.28
N GLN A 278 -21.04 -39.54 10.79
CA GLN A 278 -19.73 -39.54 11.46
C GLN A 278 -18.95 -38.22 11.25
N LEU A 279 -19.01 -37.64 10.05
CA LEU A 279 -18.21 -36.48 9.71
C LEU A 279 -18.88 -35.15 10.03
N LEU A 280 -20.22 -35.06 10.00
CA LEU A 280 -20.97 -33.83 10.13
C LEU A 280 -20.65 -33.10 11.45
N ILE A 281 -20.58 -33.82 12.57
CA ILE A 281 -20.28 -33.23 13.88
C ILE A 281 -18.87 -32.66 13.88
N ALA A 282 -17.88 -33.38 13.32
CA ALA A 282 -16.51 -32.91 13.23
C ALA A 282 -16.40 -31.64 12.35
N PHE A 283 -17.06 -31.67 11.18
CA PHE A 283 -17.08 -30.52 10.27
C PHE A 283 -17.77 -29.30 10.88
N LEU A 284 -18.89 -29.52 11.60
CA LEU A 284 -19.59 -28.45 12.30
C LEU A 284 -18.68 -27.81 13.37
N LEU A 285 -18.01 -28.62 14.17
CA LEU A 285 -17.09 -28.14 15.21
C LEU A 285 -15.94 -27.32 14.61
N VAL A 286 -15.28 -27.87 13.56
CA VAL A 286 -14.18 -27.17 12.88
C VAL A 286 -14.68 -25.87 12.23
N THR A 287 -15.83 -25.90 11.56
CA THR A 287 -16.40 -24.70 10.93
C THR A 287 -16.71 -23.63 11.97
N ILE A 288 -17.39 -23.98 13.07
CA ILE A 288 -17.75 -22.98 14.09
C ILE A 288 -16.50 -22.39 14.75
N THR A 289 -15.48 -23.18 15.05
CA THR A 289 -14.24 -22.66 15.63
C THR A 289 -13.52 -21.75 14.65
N THR A 290 -13.49 -22.09 13.37
CA THR A 290 -12.89 -21.25 12.33
C THR A 290 -13.70 -19.96 12.10
N VAL A 291 -15.03 -20.06 12.08
CA VAL A 291 -15.92 -18.89 11.99
C VAL A 291 -15.71 -17.95 13.19
N PHE A 292 -15.54 -18.47 14.41
CA PHE A 292 -15.24 -17.61 15.55
C PHE A 292 -13.88 -16.93 15.43
N GLY A 293 -12.87 -17.64 14.91
CA GLY A 293 -11.57 -17.04 14.61
C GLY A 293 -11.68 -15.90 13.59
N LEU A 294 -12.48 -16.06 12.54
CA LEU A 294 -12.65 -15.05 11.50
C LEU A 294 -13.56 -13.89 11.93
N VAL A 295 -14.68 -14.20 12.58
CA VAL A 295 -15.62 -13.17 13.09
C VAL A 295 -14.96 -12.32 14.17
N SER A 296 -13.95 -12.81 14.88
CA SER A 296 -13.20 -11.98 15.84
C SER A 296 -12.59 -10.73 15.19
N ASN A 297 -12.32 -10.75 13.88
CA ASN A 297 -11.85 -9.56 13.14
C ASN A 297 -12.92 -8.46 13.01
N VAL A 298 -14.20 -8.74 13.29
CA VAL A 298 -15.26 -7.71 13.29
C VAL A 298 -15.04 -6.64 14.36
N VAL A 299 -14.27 -6.94 15.42
CA VAL A 299 -13.89 -5.93 16.43
C VAL A 299 -12.73 -5.03 15.98
N SER A 300 -12.14 -5.31 14.80
CA SER A 300 -11.10 -4.47 14.22
C SER A 300 -11.65 -3.08 13.87
N PRO A 301 -10.98 -2.00 14.25
CA PRO A 301 -11.29 -0.66 13.75
C PRO A 301 -10.89 -0.47 12.27
N PHE A 302 -10.05 -1.36 11.71
CA PHE A 302 -9.60 -1.32 10.34
C PHE A 302 -10.59 -2.06 9.43
N ASP A 303 -11.28 -1.32 8.56
CA ASP A 303 -12.37 -1.82 7.71
C ASP A 303 -11.97 -3.03 6.85
N PRO A 304 -10.80 -3.08 6.17
CA PRO A 304 -10.41 -4.24 5.38
C PRO A 304 -10.32 -5.55 6.19
N ASN A 305 -9.82 -5.48 7.43
CA ASN A 305 -9.75 -6.66 8.32
C ASN A 305 -11.13 -7.12 8.77
N ARG A 306 -12.04 -6.18 9.05
CA ARG A 306 -13.42 -6.47 9.40
C ARG A 306 -14.15 -7.15 8.24
N ASP A 307 -14.02 -6.61 7.04
CA ASP A 307 -14.64 -7.13 5.83
C ASP A 307 -14.11 -8.54 5.49
N PHE A 308 -12.80 -8.74 5.59
CA PHE A 308 -12.17 -10.06 5.47
C PHE A 308 -12.79 -11.06 6.45
N GLY A 309 -12.91 -10.68 7.73
CA GLY A 309 -13.49 -11.55 8.76
C GLY A 309 -14.92 -11.96 8.45
N ILE A 310 -15.76 -11.03 8.01
CA ILE A 310 -17.16 -11.27 7.66
C ILE A 310 -17.28 -12.18 6.44
N VAL A 311 -16.57 -11.85 5.36
CA VAL A 311 -16.65 -12.57 4.08
C VAL A 311 -16.09 -13.98 4.20
N ALA A 312 -14.94 -14.13 4.85
CA ALA A 312 -14.32 -15.43 5.07
C ALA A 312 -15.20 -16.33 5.98
N ALA A 313 -15.77 -15.80 7.04
CA ALA A 313 -16.68 -16.54 7.92
C ALA A 313 -17.95 -17.01 7.19
N ALA A 314 -18.56 -16.12 6.40
CA ALA A 314 -19.69 -16.48 5.55
C ALA A 314 -19.31 -17.55 4.52
N GLY A 315 -18.16 -17.40 3.85
CA GLY A 315 -17.65 -18.32 2.85
C GLY A 315 -17.40 -19.73 3.41
N ILE A 316 -16.77 -19.83 4.59
CA ILE A 316 -16.57 -21.13 5.27
C ILE A 316 -17.91 -21.77 5.67
N THR A 317 -18.85 -20.95 6.13
CA THR A 317 -20.22 -21.44 6.44
C THR A 317 -20.91 -21.98 5.18
N PHE A 318 -20.81 -21.28 4.04
CA PHE A 318 -21.35 -21.79 2.77
C PHE A 318 -20.61 -23.05 2.32
N THR A 319 -19.30 -23.12 2.51
CA THR A 319 -18.50 -24.32 2.21
C THR A 319 -18.98 -25.52 3.02
N LEU A 320 -19.24 -25.36 4.32
CA LEU A 320 -19.84 -26.42 5.14
C LEU A 320 -21.17 -26.90 4.57
N VAL A 321 -22.08 -25.99 4.20
CA VAL A 321 -23.39 -26.34 3.67
C VAL A 321 -23.26 -27.07 2.32
N ILE A 322 -22.41 -26.57 1.43
CA ILE A 322 -22.25 -27.14 0.10
C ILE A 322 -21.56 -28.49 0.17
N PHE A 323 -20.48 -28.62 0.91
CA PHE A 323 -19.80 -29.91 1.05
C PHE A 323 -20.52 -30.88 1.96
N GLY A 324 -21.26 -30.41 2.97
CA GLY A 324 -22.05 -31.26 3.87
C GLY A 324 -23.37 -31.75 3.28
N VAL A 325 -23.94 -31.03 2.30
CA VAL A 325 -25.26 -31.38 1.72
C VAL A 325 -25.20 -31.67 0.22
N PHE A 326 -24.67 -30.71 -0.59
CA PHE A 326 -24.64 -30.86 -2.05
C PHE A 326 -23.70 -31.97 -2.48
N LEU A 327 -22.47 -32.01 -1.97
CA LEU A 327 -21.49 -33.03 -2.40
C LEU A 327 -21.91 -34.45 -2.08
N PRO A 328 -22.41 -34.80 -0.86
CA PRO A 328 -22.98 -36.11 -0.59
C PRO A 328 -24.14 -36.51 -1.52
N ALA A 329 -25.07 -35.58 -1.75
CA ALA A 329 -26.21 -35.79 -2.61
C ALA A 329 -25.80 -36.05 -4.08
N ALA A 330 -24.87 -35.20 -4.59
CA ALA A 330 -24.34 -35.34 -5.95
C ALA A 330 -23.55 -36.63 -6.13
N LYS A 331 -22.77 -37.06 -5.11
CA LYS A 331 -22.04 -38.32 -5.12
C LYS A 331 -22.98 -39.51 -5.18
N VAL A 332 -24.01 -39.57 -4.34
CA VAL A 332 -25.02 -40.63 -4.37
C VAL A 332 -25.72 -40.67 -5.74
N LEU A 333 -26.09 -39.51 -6.29
CA LEU A 333 -26.72 -39.42 -7.60
C LEU A 333 -25.79 -39.96 -8.71
N SER A 334 -24.53 -39.52 -8.69
CA SER A 334 -23.49 -39.95 -9.64
C SER A 334 -23.31 -41.48 -9.62
N ASP A 335 -23.18 -42.10 -8.42
CA ASP A 335 -22.94 -43.53 -8.29
C ASP A 335 -24.17 -44.33 -8.70
N ARG A 336 -25.40 -43.87 -8.40
CA ARG A 336 -26.64 -44.48 -8.93
C ARG A 336 -26.74 -44.43 -10.45
N TRP A 337 -26.27 -43.35 -11.10
CA TRP A 337 -26.23 -43.28 -12.56
C TRP A 337 -25.19 -44.25 -13.14
N ARG A 338 -24.05 -44.40 -12.47
CA ARG A 338 -22.98 -45.33 -12.88
C ARG A 338 -23.42 -46.78 -12.77
N GLU A 339 -24.19 -47.14 -11.74
CA GLU A 339 -24.77 -48.50 -11.65
C GLU A 339 -25.75 -48.82 -12.80
N ARG A 340 -26.43 -47.79 -13.36
CA ARG A 340 -27.34 -47.93 -14.48
C ARG A 340 -26.69 -47.91 -15.86
N LEU A 341 -25.55 -47.30 -15.96
CA LEU A 341 -24.78 -47.11 -17.19
C LEU A 341 -23.48 -47.91 -17.07
N PRO A 342 -22.96 -48.52 -18.14
CA PRO A 342 -21.71 -49.29 -18.09
C PRO A 342 -20.48 -48.39 -17.98
N ILE A 343 -20.44 -47.52 -16.96
CA ILE A 343 -19.34 -46.61 -16.71
C ILE A 343 -18.40 -47.23 -15.69
N PRO A 344 -17.10 -47.40 -16.02
CA PRO A 344 -16.14 -47.99 -15.10
C PRO A 344 -15.97 -47.15 -13.83
N GLU A 345 -15.81 -47.81 -12.70
CA GLU A 345 -15.44 -47.16 -11.43
C GLU A 345 -13.93 -47.02 -11.36
N PHE A 346 -13.46 -45.80 -11.05
CA PHE A 346 -12.05 -45.49 -10.86
C PHE A 346 -11.78 -45.22 -9.37
N GLY A 347 -10.57 -45.55 -8.91
CA GLY A 347 -10.10 -45.17 -7.57
C GLY A 347 -10.98 -45.65 -6.41
N THR A 348 -11.52 -46.84 -6.45
CA THR A 348 -12.45 -47.39 -5.45
C THR A 348 -11.85 -47.58 -4.05
N SER A 349 -10.53 -47.63 -3.92
CA SER A 349 -9.85 -47.73 -2.62
C SER A 349 -9.64 -46.39 -1.95
N ALA A 350 -9.91 -46.31 -0.63
CA ALA A 350 -9.64 -45.11 0.15
C ALA A 350 -8.15 -44.70 0.14
N LEU A 351 -7.87 -43.42 0.23
CA LEU A 351 -6.51 -42.90 0.32
C LEU A 351 -5.89 -43.34 1.65
N GLY A 352 -4.71 -43.97 1.61
CA GLY A 352 -4.08 -44.47 2.83
C GLY A 352 -4.53 -45.88 3.25
N ALA A 353 -5.40 -46.54 2.50
CA ALA A 353 -5.75 -47.95 2.77
C ALA A 353 -4.51 -48.86 2.84
N GLY A 354 -4.56 -49.86 3.69
CA GLY A 354 -3.42 -50.68 4.15
C GLY A 354 -2.46 -51.12 3.04
N GLY A 355 -1.18 -50.81 3.20
CA GLY A 355 -0.10 -51.18 2.28
C GLY A 355 0.38 -50.06 1.35
N SER A 356 -0.29 -48.91 1.29
CA SER A 356 0.13 -47.77 0.46
C SER A 356 1.45 -47.16 0.95
N ARG A 357 2.24 -46.51 0.02
CA ARG A 357 3.47 -45.79 0.40
C ARG A 357 3.20 -44.67 1.40
N ILE A 358 2.05 -43.98 1.26
CA ILE A 358 1.60 -42.92 2.15
C ILE A 358 1.33 -43.44 3.55
N ALA A 359 0.60 -44.56 3.69
CA ALA A 359 0.35 -45.21 4.99
C ALA A 359 1.66 -45.59 5.69
N ARG A 360 2.71 -45.93 4.96
CA ARG A 360 4.02 -46.27 5.51
C ARG A 360 4.73 -45.03 6.08
N VAL A 361 4.69 -43.88 5.37
CA VAL A 361 5.27 -42.64 5.85
C VAL A 361 4.53 -42.14 7.08
N LEU A 362 3.19 -42.16 7.07
CA LEU A 362 2.38 -41.71 8.21
C LEU A 362 2.58 -42.59 9.46
N ARG A 363 2.86 -43.89 9.27
CA ARG A 363 3.19 -44.79 10.40
C ARG A 363 4.44 -44.38 11.16
N VAL A 364 5.43 -43.78 10.50
CA VAL A 364 6.63 -43.27 11.19
C VAL A 364 6.27 -42.27 12.28
N GLY A 365 5.37 -41.32 12.00
CA GLY A 365 4.88 -40.38 13.00
C GLY A 365 4.13 -41.05 14.16
N VAL A 366 3.28 -42.05 13.84
CA VAL A 366 2.55 -42.83 14.85
C VAL A 366 3.52 -43.67 15.72
N ASP A 367 4.50 -44.30 15.10
CA ASP A 367 5.48 -45.13 15.81
C ASP A 367 6.38 -44.25 16.68
N LEU A 368 6.82 -43.08 16.19
CA LEU A 368 7.61 -42.11 16.96
C LEU A 368 6.84 -41.60 18.17
N SER A 369 5.56 -41.25 18.00
CA SER A 369 4.71 -40.76 19.10
C SER A 369 4.40 -41.85 20.14
N ARG A 370 4.43 -43.13 19.77
CA ARG A 370 4.28 -44.28 20.68
C ARG A 370 5.56 -44.60 21.45
N ILE A 371 6.72 -44.51 20.77
CA ILE A 371 8.02 -44.87 21.38
C ILE A 371 8.50 -43.77 22.33
N ALA A 372 8.32 -42.51 21.94
CA ALA A 372 8.87 -41.35 22.70
C ALA A 372 7.89 -40.16 22.74
N PRO A 373 6.69 -40.30 23.33
CA PRO A 373 5.67 -39.25 23.30
C PRO A 373 6.15 -37.93 23.95
N VAL A 374 6.90 -38.01 25.06
CA VAL A 374 7.43 -36.84 25.75
C VAL A 374 8.47 -36.10 24.91
N ALA A 375 9.32 -36.85 24.17
CA ALA A 375 10.33 -36.25 23.31
C ALA A 375 9.69 -35.54 22.10
N VAL A 376 8.63 -36.11 21.53
CA VAL A 376 7.88 -35.48 20.41
C VAL A 376 7.22 -34.18 20.89
N VAL A 377 6.54 -34.20 22.00
CA VAL A 377 5.93 -33.00 22.59
C VAL A 377 7.00 -31.95 22.95
N ALA A 378 8.10 -32.34 23.58
CA ALA A 378 9.18 -31.41 23.89
C ALA A 378 9.81 -30.79 22.61
N LEU A 379 10.02 -31.59 21.54
CA LEU A 379 10.54 -31.11 20.28
C LEU A 379 9.62 -30.07 19.65
N LEU A 380 8.32 -30.31 19.66
CA LEU A 380 7.33 -29.37 19.11
C LEU A 380 7.25 -28.09 19.94
N LEU A 381 7.29 -28.18 21.27
CA LEU A 381 7.31 -27.01 22.15
C LEU A 381 8.58 -26.17 21.98
N VAL A 382 9.75 -26.83 21.89
CA VAL A 382 11.02 -26.13 21.62
C VAL A 382 11.00 -25.50 20.23
N GLY A 383 10.50 -26.23 19.22
CA GLY A 383 10.33 -25.68 17.86
C GLY A 383 9.43 -24.46 17.81
N GLY A 384 8.29 -24.50 18.53
CA GLY A 384 7.39 -23.36 18.67
C GLY A 384 8.04 -22.17 19.39
N ALA A 385 8.75 -22.44 20.50
CA ALA A 385 9.44 -21.38 21.24
C ALA A 385 10.57 -20.73 20.41
N VAL A 386 11.34 -21.52 19.66
CA VAL A 386 12.37 -21.01 18.74
C VAL A 386 11.74 -20.21 17.60
N GLY A 387 10.67 -20.73 16.99
CA GLY A 387 9.93 -20.02 15.93
C GLY A 387 9.37 -18.69 16.44
N GLY A 388 8.76 -18.67 17.63
CA GLY A 388 8.28 -17.45 18.27
C GLY A 388 9.40 -16.44 18.57
N ALA A 389 10.56 -16.91 19.06
CA ALA A 389 11.72 -16.04 19.30
C ALA A 389 12.28 -15.43 18.00
N TYR A 390 12.30 -16.19 16.89
CA TYR A 390 12.67 -15.63 15.60
C TYR A 390 11.59 -14.69 15.03
N GLY A 391 10.31 -14.95 15.31
CA GLY A 391 9.19 -14.13 14.90
C GLY A 391 9.21 -12.71 15.48
N THR A 392 9.82 -12.51 16.66
CA THR A 392 9.98 -11.16 17.25
C THR A 392 10.99 -10.28 16.52
N GLY A 393 11.81 -10.85 15.62
CA GLY A 393 12.76 -10.11 14.78
C GLY A 393 12.27 -9.87 13.35
N VAL A 394 11.01 -10.17 13.06
CA VAL A 394 10.41 -9.85 11.75
C VAL A 394 10.19 -8.35 11.69
N ASN A 395 10.74 -7.71 10.67
CA ASN A 395 10.48 -6.30 10.41
C ASN A 395 8.98 -6.11 10.15
N THR A 396 8.34 -5.27 10.96
CA THR A 396 6.93 -4.91 10.87
C THR A 396 6.73 -3.52 10.28
N GLU A 397 7.81 -2.89 9.79
CA GLU A 397 7.71 -1.61 9.10
C GLU A 397 6.83 -1.76 7.86
N PHE A 398 5.81 -0.95 7.83
CA PHE A 398 4.91 -0.84 6.71
C PHE A 398 5.44 0.29 5.82
N SER A 399 5.93 -0.05 4.63
CA SER A 399 6.30 0.92 3.62
C SER A 399 5.48 0.66 2.35
N GLU A 400 5.20 1.70 1.59
CA GLU A 400 4.52 1.57 0.29
C GLU A 400 5.36 0.72 -0.67
N GLU A 401 6.68 0.78 -0.55
CA GLU A 401 7.64 -0.05 -1.29
C GLU A 401 7.42 -1.56 -1.06
N ALA A 402 6.98 -1.95 0.15
CA ALA A 402 6.75 -3.36 0.47
C ALA A 402 5.59 -4.00 -0.33
N PHE A 403 4.73 -3.18 -0.95
CA PHE A 403 3.69 -3.67 -1.86
C PHE A 403 4.23 -4.06 -3.23
N PHE A 404 5.36 -3.48 -3.64
CA PHE A 404 5.95 -3.77 -4.94
C PHE A 404 6.99 -4.88 -4.83
N PRO A 405 7.07 -5.78 -5.81
CA PRO A 405 8.09 -6.81 -5.82
C PRO A 405 9.48 -6.20 -6.10
N ASP A 406 10.51 -6.74 -5.46
CA ASP A 406 11.91 -6.36 -5.73
C ASP A 406 12.23 -6.37 -7.23
N GLN A 407 12.98 -5.39 -7.72
CA GLN A 407 13.39 -5.29 -9.14
C GLN A 407 14.06 -6.58 -9.66
N GLU A 408 14.93 -7.22 -8.85
CA GLU A 408 15.57 -8.50 -9.21
C GLU A 408 14.55 -9.62 -9.48
N ARG A 409 13.42 -9.62 -8.77
CA ARG A 409 12.31 -10.58 -9.00
C ARG A 409 11.51 -10.21 -10.24
N LEU A 410 11.28 -8.93 -10.48
CA LEU A 410 10.58 -8.46 -11.69
C LEU A 410 11.34 -8.87 -12.95
N GLU A 411 12.67 -8.69 -13.01
CA GLU A 411 13.52 -9.15 -14.11
C GLU A 411 13.40 -10.66 -14.35
N THR A 412 13.27 -11.44 -13.28
CA THR A 412 13.08 -12.89 -13.40
C THR A 412 11.71 -13.23 -14.01
N TYR A 413 10.66 -12.52 -13.63
CA TYR A 413 9.30 -12.76 -14.11
C TYR A 413 9.03 -12.13 -15.48
N SER A 414 9.73 -11.07 -15.88
CA SER A 414 9.62 -10.46 -17.21
C SER A 414 9.96 -11.42 -18.35
N ASN A 415 10.74 -12.47 -18.06
CA ASN A 415 11.05 -13.54 -19.03
C ASN A 415 9.91 -14.57 -19.20
N LEU A 416 8.81 -14.45 -18.48
CA LEU A 416 7.65 -15.32 -18.67
C LEU A 416 6.92 -14.96 -19.98
N PRO A 417 6.30 -15.96 -20.65
CA PRO A 417 5.50 -15.66 -21.83
C PRO A 417 4.19 -14.96 -21.46
N GLU A 418 3.72 -14.05 -22.30
CA GLU A 418 2.38 -13.44 -22.21
C GLU A 418 1.28 -14.52 -22.01
N PRO A 419 0.30 -14.34 -21.13
CA PRO A 419 0.01 -13.16 -20.30
C PRO A 419 0.61 -13.18 -18.89
N PHE A 420 1.66 -13.95 -18.64
CA PHE A 420 2.26 -14.17 -17.32
C PHE A 420 3.47 -13.24 -17.06
N ALA A 421 3.92 -12.48 -18.04
CA ALA A 421 4.90 -11.44 -17.84
C ALA A 421 4.25 -10.27 -17.07
N PRO A 422 4.84 -9.79 -15.97
CA PRO A 422 4.30 -8.64 -15.24
C PRO A 422 4.39 -7.37 -16.09
N THR A 423 3.53 -6.42 -15.78
CA THR A 423 3.59 -5.05 -16.30
C THR A 423 4.85 -4.35 -15.74
N GLU A 424 5.40 -3.39 -16.44
CA GLU A 424 6.45 -2.52 -15.92
C GLU A 424 5.84 -1.56 -14.89
N TYR A 425 6.49 -1.42 -13.73
CA TYR A 425 6.10 -0.51 -12.66
C TYR A 425 7.16 0.57 -12.51
N THR A 426 6.75 1.83 -12.61
CA THR A 426 7.66 2.99 -12.55
C THR A 426 7.75 3.61 -11.15
N PHE A 427 6.88 3.22 -10.23
CA PHE A 427 6.80 3.81 -8.89
C PHE A 427 8.11 3.71 -8.10
N LEU A 428 8.74 2.54 -8.10
CA LEU A 428 10.02 2.34 -7.39
C LEU A 428 11.17 3.15 -8.01
N ASP A 429 11.19 3.24 -9.34
CA ASP A 429 12.19 4.04 -10.05
C ASP A 429 12.03 5.53 -9.71
N VAL A 430 10.79 6.00 -9.63
CA VAL A 430 10.45 7.36 -9.21
C VAL A 430 10.89 7.64 -7.78
N LEU A 431 10.60 6.74 -6.83
CA LEU A 431 11.05 6.89 -5.45
C LEU A 431 12.57 7.02 -5.35
N THR A 432 13.30 6.11 -6.02
CA THR A 432 14.77 6.14 -6.04
C THR A 432 15.30 7.44 -6.65
N LEU A 433 14.69 7.92 -7.74
CA LEU A 433 15.07 9.20 -8.35
C LEU A 433 14.83 10.40 -7.41
N PHE A 434 13.74 10.39 -6.66
CA PHE A 434 13.49 11.47 -5.69
C PHE A 434 14.49 11.45 -4.53
N GLU A 435 14.86 10.28 -4.01
CA GLU A 435 15.85 10.15 -2.95
C GLU A 435 17.24 10.56 -3.42
N GLU A 436 17.68 10.09 -4.59
CA GLU A 436 19.03 10.31 -5.09
C GLU A 436 19.21 11.73 -5.68
N GLU A 437 18.23 12.23 -6.41
CA GLU A 437 18.37 13.44 -7.23
C GLU A 437 17.80 14.71 -6.57
N PHE A 438 16.90 14.60 -5.60
CA PHE A 438 16.26 15.78 -5.00
C PHE A 438 16.48 15.92 -3.50
N GLU A 439 17.26 15.02 -2.86
CA GLU A 439 17.45 14.97 -1.39
C GLU A 439 16.12 15.04 -0.62
N GLN A 440 15.04 14.63 -1.26
CA GLN A 440 13.72 14.63 -0.66
C GLN A 440 13.35 13.21 -0.27
N ASP A 441 13.58 12.89 0.98
CA ASP A 441 13.02 11.69 1.59
C ASP A 441 11.49 11.78 1.59
N PHE A 442 10.84 11.20 0.59
CA PHE A 442 9.40 10.97 0.64
C PHE A 442 8.98 10.13 1.86
N VAL A 443 9.91 9.34 2.36
CA VAL A 443 9.70 8.36 3.44
C VAL A 443 10.20 8.89 4.79
N GLY A 444 11.09 9.88 4.81
CA GLY A 444 11.79 10.34 6.02
C GLY A 444 11.35 11.68 6.59
N SER A 445 10.23 12.26 6.14
CA SER A 445 9.77 13.54 6.68
C SER A 445 8.58 13.39 7.61
N VAL A 446 8.57 14.22 8.66
CA VAL A 446 7.40 14.39 9.54
C VAL A 446 6.93 15.83 9.47
N THR A 447 5.64 16.02 9.40
CA THR A 447 5.01 17.34 9.32
C THR A 447 4.38 17.71 10.66
N LEU A 448 4.64 18.91 11.13
CA LEU A 448 3.92 19.51 12.24
C LEU A 448 2.92 20.53 11.69
N TYR A 449 1.65 20.13 11.68
CA TYR A 449 0.54 21.00 11.28
C TYR A 449 0.13 21.90 12.45
N ILE A 450 0.07 23.22 12.22
CA ILE A 450 -0.30 24.23 13.20
C ILE A 450 -1.73 24.67 12.90
N ASP A 451 -2.69 24.22 13.71
CA ASP A 451 -4.13 24.49 13.57
C ASP A 451 -4.50 25.75 14.36
N GLN A 452 -3.81 26.85 14.08
CA GLN A 452 -4.12 28.16 14.65
C GLN A 452 -3.62 29.29 13.76
N SER A 453 -4.23 30.47 13.90
CA SER A 453 -3.82 31.66 13.17
C SER A 453 -2.35 32.03 13.45
N VAL A 454 -1.59 32.21 12.37
CA VAL A 454 -0.17 32.60 12.41
C VAL A 454 0.03 34.09 12.08
N ARG A 455 -1.01 34.91 12.29
CA ARG A 455 -0.97 36.39 12.11
C ARG A 455 -0.42 37.13 13.29
N ASP A 456 -0.35 36.50 14.46
CA ASP A 456 0.14 37.11 15.66
C ASP A 456 1.64 37.41 15.55
N ASP A 457 2.07 38.52 16.13
CA ASP A 457 3.45 39.03 16.04
C ASP A 457 4.51 38.04 16.57
N ASP A 458 4.13 37.11 17.45
CA ASP A 458 5.01 36.08 18.00
C ASP A 458 4.94 34.73 17.26
N ALA A 459 4.05 34.61 16.28
CA ALA A 459 3.81 33.33 15.61
C ALA A 459 5.06 32.76 14.89
N LEU A 460 5.76 33.62 14.11
CA LEU A 460 6.98 33.21 13.41
C LEU A 460 8.10 32.81 14.37
N GLU A 461 8.26 33.53 15.48
CA GLU A 461 9.24 33.20 16.52
C GLU A 461 8.88 31.88 17.23
N LEU A 462 7.59 31.57 17.42
CA LEU A 462 7.16 30.31 17.98
C LEU A 462 7.43 29.14 17.01
N ILE A 463 7.21 29.34 15.71
CA ILE A 463 7.57 28.39 14.66
C ILE A 463 9.08 28.15 14.68
N ASP A 464 9.90 29.18 14.65
CA ASP A 464 11.35 29.07 14.70
C ASP A 464 11.86 28.31 15.95
N ARG A 465 11.21 28.56 17.11
CA ARG A 465 11.59 27.86 18.35
C ARG A 465 11.42 26.35 18.29
N THR A 466 10.52 25.83 17.45
CA THR A 466 10.32 24.38 17.31
C THR A 466 11.54 23.68 16.70
N THR A 467 12.37 24.39 15.94
CA THR A 467 13.61 23.88 15.37
C THR A 467 14.79 23.86 16.36
N ARG A 468 14.65 24.56 17.50
CA ARG A 468 15.70 24.65 18.51
C ARG A 468 15.67 23.46 19.46
N ASN A 469 16.84 22.89 19.77
CA ASN A 469 16.99 21.68 20.57
C ASN A 469 16.18 20.48 20.02
N PRO A 470 16.46 20.08 18.79
CA PRO A 470 15.76 18.96 18.17
C PRO A 470 16.01 17.66 18.93
N PRO A 471 15.07 16.69 18.85
CA PRO A 471 15.34 15.31 19.23
C PRO A 471 16.51 14.69 18.43
N ASP A 472 17.11 13.64 18.95
CA ASP A 472 18.24 12.96 18.31
C ASP A 472 17.85 12.25 16.98
N THR A 473 16.56 12.05 16.76
CA THR A 473 15.98 11.45 15.54
C THR A 473 15.87 12.41 14.36
N PHE A 474 16.02 13.72 14.60
CA PHE A 474 15.88 14.72 13.56
C PHE A 474 17.24 15.07 12.95
N ALA A 475 17.30 15.16 11.64
CA ALA A 475 18.47 15.71 10.95
C ALA A 475 18.75 17.13 11.44
N THR A 476 20.02 17.46 11.59
CA THR A 476 20.42 18.74 12.17
C THR A 476 21.31 19.53 11.23
N THR A 477 21.14 20.87 11.24
CA THR A 477 22.01 21.80 10.57
C THR A 477 23.34 21.98 11.32
N ASP A 478 24.34 22.63 10.70
CA ASP A 478 25.64 22.98 11.33
C ASP A 478 25.45 23.78 12.64
N GLU A 479 24.36 24.49 12.80
CA GLU A 479 24.00 25.29 13.99
C GLU A 479 23.30 24.43 15.07
N ARG A 480 23.17 23.13 14.88
CA ARG A 480 22.46 22.18 15.76
C ARG A 480 20.98 22.50 15.94
N ARG A 481 20.36 23.00 14.89
CA ARG A 481 18.90 23.15 14.79
C ARG A 481 18.34 22.01 13.96
N ALA A 482 17.07 21.68 14.15
CA ALA A 482 16.41 20.73 13.26
C ALA A 482 16.49 21.21 11.81
N GLN A 483 16.83 20.33 10.91
CA GLN A 483 16.65 20.57 9.49
C GLN A 483 15.15 20.54 9.21
N ALA A 484 14.59 21.71 8.94
CA ALA A 484 13.15 21.87 8.76
C ALA A 484 12.87 22.95 7.71
N THR A 485 11.78 22.74 6.98
CA THR A 485 11.26 23.74 6.04
C THR A 485 9.93 24.30 6.57
N SER A 486 9.81 25.60 6.57
CA SER A 486 8.64 26.33 7.08
C SER A 486 8.53 27.68 6.39
N VAL A 487 7.46 28.42 6.68
CA VAL A 487 7.36 29.82 6.22
C VAL A 487 8.52 30.71 6.72
N VAL A 488 9.12 30.36 7.87
CA VAL A 488 10.30 31.11 8.40
C VAL A 488 11.50 30.90 7.49
N THR A 489 11.78 29.67 7.06
CA THR A 489 12.88 29.40 6.13
C THR A 489 12.67 30.07 4.77
N VAL A 490 11.42 30.13 4.29
CA VAL A 490 11.09 30.87 3.05
C VAL A 490 11.34 32.37 3.20
N ILE A 491 11.05 32.95 4.36
CA ILE A 491 11.36 34.35 4.68
C ILE A 491 12.88 34.58 4.70
N GLU A 492 13.65 33.73 5.36
CA GLU A 492 15.10 33.78 5.43
C GLU A 492 15.73 33.70 4.04
N ASP A 493 15.35 32.71 3.25
CA ASP A 493 15.80 32.50 1.87
C ASP A 493 15.49 33.72 0.97
N ARG A 494 14.31 34.31 1.13
CA ARG A 494 13.92 35.49 0.39
C ARG A 494 14.74 36.72 0.81
N ALA A 495 14.99 36.89 2.11
CA ALA A 495 15.79 37.99 2.63
C ALA A 495 17.25 37.91 2.15
N GLU A 496 17.82 36.70 2.00
CA GLU A 496 19.17 36.56 1.48
C GLU A 496 19.29 36.99 0.00
N ARG A 497 18.24 36.83 -0.78
CA ARG A 497 18.22 37.10 -2.22
C ARG A 497 17.73 38.51 -2.58
N ASP A 498 16.97 39.15 -1.69
CA ASP A 498 16.36 40.46 -1.91
C ASP A 498 16.70 41.47 -0.81
N PRO A 499 17.62 42.41 -1.06
CA PRO A 499 18.00 43.41 -0.05
C PRO A 499 16.87 44.33 0.44
N GLU A 500 15.81 44.54 -0.38
CA GLU A 500 14.67 45.35 0.03
C GLU A 500 13.78 44.57 1.01
N PHE A 501 13.56 43.30 0.73
CA PHE A 501 12.86 42.38 1.62
C PHE A 501 13.67 42.13 2.91
N ALA A 502 15.00 41.98 2.83
CA ALA A 502 15.87 41.88 4.00
C ALA A 502 15.73 43.11 4.94
N ALA A 503 15.68 44.34 4.38
CA ALA A 503 15.46 45.56 5.14
C ALA A 503 14.05 45.62 5.77
N LEU A 504 13.05 44.97 5.18
CA LEU A 504 11.71 44.82 5.79
C LEU A 504 11.76 43.86 6.98
N VAL A 505 12.41 42.69 6.83
CA VAL A 505 12.61 41.70 7.90
C VAL A 505 13.35 42.35 9.07
N GLU A 506 14.51 43.03 8.84
CA GLU A 506 15.32 43.68 9.87
C GLU A 506 14.53 44.76 10.66
N ARG A 507 13.64 45.53 10.00
CA ARG A 507 12.80 46.51 10.67
C ARG A 507 11.76 45.90 11.60
N ASN A 508 11.34 44.66 11.31
CA ASN A 508 10.29 43.95 12.02
C ASN A 508 10.83 42.85 12.95
N ASP A 509 12.16 42.72 13.07
CA ASP A 509 12.89 41.83 13.98
C ASP A 509 13.44 42.64 15.16
N ARG A 510 12.79 42.51 16.34
CA ARG A 510 13.27 43.18 17.58
C ARG A 510 14.32 42.34 18.30
N LEU A 511 14.28 41.02 18.11
CA LEU A 511 15.17 40.11 18.81
C LEU A 511 16.54 40.01 18.11
N GLY A 512 16.65 40.44 16.85
CA GLY A 512 17.87 40.46 16.07
C GLY A 512 18.34 39.04 15.69
N ASN A 513 17.40 38.12 15.50
CA ASN A 513 17.65 36.74 15.17
C ASN A 513 17.25 36.34 13.72
N GLY A 514 16.87 37.35 12.90
CA GLY A 514 16.47 37.13 11.51
C GLY A 514 14.98 36.80 11.33
N VAL A 515 14.25 36.58 12.42
CA VAL A 515 12.83 36.22 12.38
C VAL A 515 11.96 37.42 12.77
N PRO A 516 11.03 37.85 11.92
CA PRO A 516 10.10 38.92 12.25
C PRO A 516 9.23 38.59 13.46
N ASP A 517 9.22 39.48 14.43
CA ASP A 517 8.44 39.36 15.67
C ASP A 517 7.54 40.59 15.89
N ARG A 518 7.25 41.35 14.83
CA ARG A 518 6.38 42.51 14.81
C ARG A 518 5.88 42.80 13.39
N ASN A 519 4.63 43.31 13.30
CA ASN A 519 3.97 43.60 12.02
C ASN A 519 4.10 42.43 11.01
N VAL A 520 3.91 41.23 11.49
CA VAL A 520 4.11 39.98 10.72
C VAL A 520 3.22 39.94 9.47
N ASP A 521 2.01 40.53 9.53
CA ASP A 521 1.14 40.66 8.35
C ASP A 521 1.79 41.47 7.21
N GLU A 522 2.60 42.54 7.51
CA GLU A 522 3.32 43.30 6.48
C GLU A 522 4.40 42.46 5.79
N VAL A 523 5.04 41.57 6.55
CA VAL A 523 6.05 40.64 6.02
C VAL A 523 5.39 39.59 5.16
N TYR A 524 4.26 39.00 5.59
CA TYR A 524 3.48 38.08 4.79
C TYR A 524 2.97 38.69 3.49
N ASP A 525 2.44 39.91 3.53
CA ASP A 525 1.97 40.60 2.34
C ASP A 525 3.11 40.77 1.32
N ALA A 526 4.28 41.25 1.78
CA ALA A 526 5.44 41.40 0.92
C ALA A 526 5.99 40.05 0.38
N LEU A 527 5.93 38.99 1.18
CA LEU A 527 6.33 37.64 0.78
C LEU A 527 5.40 37.08 -0.30
N LEU A 528 4.09 37.19 -0.09
CA LEU A 528 3.06 36.66 -1.00
C LEU A 528 2.93 37.51 -2.28
N ASP A 529 3.37 38.79 -2.27
CA ASP A 529 3.46 39.60 -3.48
C ASP A 529 4.80 39.43 -4.24
N SER A 530 5.68 38.52 -3.75
CA SER A 530 7.00 38.26 -4.34
C SER A 530 7.03 37.01 -5.23
N SER A 531 8.20 36.74 -5.83
CA SER A 531 8.45 35.47 -6.57
C SER A 531 8.45 34.24 -5.66
N ALA A 532 8.44 34.40 -4.33
CA ALA A 532 8.37 33.31 -3.37
C ALA A 532 6.93 32.95 -2.96
N GLU A 533 5.90 33.56 -3.58
CA GLU A 533 4.48 33.29 -3.27
C GLU A 533 4.15 31.79 -3.28
N GLY A 534 4.48 31.08 -4.35
CA GLY A 534 4.18 29.64 -4.47
C GLY A 534 4.84 28.80 -3.39
N GLN A 535 6.10 29.12 -3.05
CA GLN A 535 6.82 28.42 -1.98
C GLN A 535 6.21 28.76 -0.59
N ALA A 536 5.86 30.03 -0.35
CA ALA A 536 5.25 30.45 0.90
C ALA A 536 3.88 29.79 1.13
N ARG A 537 3.06 29.65 0.06
CA ARG A 537 1.75 28.98 0.12
C ARG A 537 1.85 27.48 0.40
N GLY A 538 3.01 26.90 0.22
CA GLY A 538 3.28 25.55 0.67
C GLY A 538 3.38 25.40 2.19
N TYR A 539 3.57 26.49 2.94
CA TYR A 539 3.82 26.45 4.39
C TYR A 539 2.92 27.36 5.22
N VAL A 540 2.17 28.24 4.59
CA VAL A 540 1.17 29.09 5.25
C VAL A 540 -0.12 29.13 4.41
N ALA A 541 -1.25 28.90 5.05
CA ALA A 541 -2.56 28.94 4.39
C ALA A 541 -2.88 30.34 3.83
N ALA A 542 -3.71 30.40 2.78
CA ALA A 542 -4.06 31.66 2.11
C ALA A 542 -4.67 32.71 3.04
N ASP A 543 -5.43 32.28 4.03
CA ASP A 543 -6.05 33.13 5.06
C ASP A 543 -5.16 33.31 6.31
N ARG A 544 -3.98 32.65 6.34
CA ARG A 544 -3.04 32.63 7.48
C ARG A 544 -3.66 32.04 8.75
N GLY A 545 -4.67 31.17 8.55
CA GLY A 545 -5.37 30.46 9.62
C GLY A 545 -4.56 29.31 10.19
N SER A 546 -3.65 28.76 9.38
CA SER A 546 -2.80 27.62 9.72
C SER A 546 -1.42 27.73 9.08
N ALA A 547 -0.48 26.90 9.55
CA ALA A 547 0.85 26.73 8.98
C ALA A 547 1.33 25.30 9.11
N ARG A 548 2.36 24.92 8.35
CA ARG A 548 3.03 23.63 8.52
C ARG A 548 4.54 23.79 8.58
N ILE A 549 5.18 22.82 9.23
CA ILE A 549 6.62 22.70 9.33
C ILE A 549 6.96 21.26 8.96
N ASP A 550 7.80 21.08 7.97
CA ASP A 550 8.29 19.76 7.55
C ASP A 550 9.70 19.57 8.12
N TYR A 551 9.90 18.49 8.89
CA TYR A 551 11.18 18.12 9.48
C TYR A 551 11.77 16.93 8.74
N THR A 552 13.06 16.98 8.47
CA THR A 552 13.83 15.85 7.93
C THR A 552 14.27 14.96 9.10
N ILE A 553 14.09 13.65 8.95
CA ILE A 553 14.51 12.65 9.92
C ILE A 553 15.92 12.16 9.56
N GLU A 554 16.74 11.87 10.58
CA GLU A 554 18.09 11.34 10.39
C GLU A 554 18.03 9.96 9.71
N PRO A 555 18.80 9.71 8.64
CA PRO A 555 18.78 8.44 7.94
C PRO A 555 19.07 7.24 8.85
N GLY A 556 18.26 6.19 8.76
CA GLY A 556 18.45 4.94 9.50
C GLY A 556 17.91 4.94 10.93
N VAL A 557 17.17 5.97 11.34
CA VAL A 557 16.43 6.00 12.61
C VAL A 557 15.17 5.16 12.48
N ASP A 558 14.76 4.52 13.59
CA ASP A 558 13.50 3.79 13.67
C ASP A 558 12.30 4.75 13.55
N ASN A 559 11.37 4.45 12.63
CA ASN A 559 10.20 5.28 12.35
C ASN A 559 9.32 5.51 13.58
N SER A 560 9.18 4.51 14.44
CA SER A 560 8.39 4.62 15.67
C SER A 560 9.02 5.59 16.67
N GLU A 561 10.36 5.66 16.73
CA GLU A 561 11.10 6.59 17.56
C GLU A 561 10.95 8.03 17.02
N ALA A 562 11.11 8.22 15.71
CA ALA A 562 10.90 9.51 15.07
C ALA A 562 9.47 10.05 15.27
N VAL A 563 8.46 9.19 15.16
CA VAL A 563 7.06 9.56 15.40
C VAL A 563 6.80 9.87 16.87
N ALA A 564 7.42 9.15 17.79
CA ALA A 564 7.32 9.48 19.23
C ALA A 564 7.92 10.85 19.52
N ASP A 565 9.05 11.17 18.94
CA ASP A 565 9.76 12.45 19.11
C ASP A 565 8.98 13.63 18.52
N VAL A 566 8.37 13.49 17.35
CA VAL A 566 7.53 14.58 16.80
C VAL A 566 6.26 14.79 17.62
N ARG A 567 5.68 13.74 18.20
CA ARG A 567 4.56 13.86 19.14
C ARG A 567 4.96 14.61 20.40
N GLU A 568 6.15 14.30 20.95
CA GLU A 568 6.70 15.04 22.10
C GLU A 568 6.99 16.50 21.74
N LEU A 569 7.50 16.77 20.54
CA LEU A 569 7.71 18.12 20.05
C LEU A 569 6.40 18.92 19.96
N ALA A 570 5.34 18.29 19.42
CA ALA A 570 4.00 18.89 19.37
C ALA A 570 3.46 19.25 20.77
N GLU A 571 3.64 18.35 21.74
CA GLU A 571 3.19 18.60 23.13
C GLU A 571 4.02 19.70 23.84
N ARG A 572 5.30 19.86 23.50
CA ARG A 572 6.18 20.88 24.11
C ARG A 572 5.99 22.26 23.52
N THR A 573 5.49 22.36 22.29
CA THR A 573 5.26 23.67 21.65
C THR A 573 4.02 24.35 22.25
N PRO A 574 4.03 25.68 22.43
CA PRO A 574 2.85 26.43 22.86
C PRO A 574 1.82 26.61 21.74
N LEU A 575 2.10 26.14 20.53
CA LEU A 575 1.21 26.18 19.38
C LEU A 575 0.19 25.02 19.44
N GLU A 576 -1.01 25.21 18.91
CA GLU A 576 -1.94 24.10 18.65
C GLU A 576 -1.42 23.31 17.46
N ALA A 577 -0.54 22.35 17.73
CA ALA A 577 0.19 21.61 16.73
C ALA A 577 -0.20 20.14 16.70
N VAL A 578 -0.42 19.61 15.50
CA VAL A 578 -0.78 18.22 15.25
C VAL A 578 0.32 17.56 14.41
N PRO A 579 1.01 16.53 14.92
CA PRO A 579 1.99 15.78 14.13
C PRO A 579 1.26 14.95 13.06
N THR A 580 1.75 15.02 11.82
CA THR A 580 1.21 14.31 10.67
C THR A 580 2.34 14.03 9.65
N GLY A 581 2.01 13.68 8.43
CA GLY A 581 2.95 13.25 7.40
C GLY A 581 2.93 11.73 7.22
N SER A 582 3.57 11.24 6.16
CA SER A 582 3.56 9.82 5.77
C SER A 582 4.02 8.90 6.90
N LEU A 583 5.13 9.22 7.56
CA LEU A 583 5.66 8.43 8.69
C LEU A 583 4.67 8.33 9.85
N VAL A 584 4.05 9.45 10.25
CA VAL A 584 3.10 9.47 11.37
C VAL A 584 1.84 8.67 11.05
N VAL A 585 1.36 8.77 9.81
CA VAL A 585 0.18 8.02 9.34
C VAL A 585 0.49 6.53 9.24
N ASN A 586 1.63 6.17 8.66
CA ASN A 586 2.05 4.77 8.53
C ASN A 586 2.20 4.11 9.91
N GLU A 587 2.88 4.78 10.86
CA GLU A 587 3.03 4.27 12.23
C GLU A 587 1.66 4.13 12.92
N ALA A 588 0.76 5.09 12.75
CA ALA A 588 -0.60 4.98 13.28
C ALA A 588 -1.38 3.80 12.68
N VAL A 589 -1.17 3.49 11.40
CA VAL A 589 -1.77 2.32 10.74
C VAL A 589 -1.17 1.03 11.31
N ILE A 590 0.16 0.97 11.49
CA ILE A 590 0.85 -0.19 12.10
C ILE A 590 0.35 -0.44 13.53
N ASP A 591 0.28 0.61 14.36
CA ASP A 591 -0.26 0.55 15.71
C ASP A 591 -1.69 0.00 15.71
N LEU A 592 -2.53 0.53 14.81
CA LEU A 592 -3.93 0.10 14.65
C LEU A 592 -4.04 -1.37 14.23
N LEU A 593 -3.23 -1.80 13.26
CA LEU A 593 -3.18 -3.19 12.79
C LEU A 593 -2.72 -4.13 13.90
N THR A 594 -1.67 -3.77 14.62
CA THR A 594 -1.11 -4.55 15.72
C THR A 594 -2.12 -4.69 16.88
N GLU A 595 -2.70 -3.58 17.32
CA GLU A 595 -3.75 -3.60 18.36
C GLU A 595 -4.96 -4.42 17.92
N SER A 596 -5.38 -4.25 16.66
CA SER A 596 -6.47 -5.02 16.06
C SER A 596 -6.17 -6.52 16.04
N ALA A 597 -4.96 -6.92 15.62
CA ALA A 597 -4.53 -8.30 15.58
C ALA A 597 -4.55 -8.93 17.00
N ILE A 598 -4.00 -8.23 17.99
CA ILE A 598 -3.99 -8.68 19.39
C ILE A 598 -5.41 -8.81 19.93
N ARG A 599 -6.27 -7.81 19.74
CA ARG A 599 -7.67 -7.85 20.20
C ARG A 599 -8.45 -8.99 19.54
N SER A 600 -8.29 -9.16 18.23
CA SER A 600 -8.95 -10.23 17.47
C SER A 600 -8.46 -11.60 17.91
N LEU A 601 -7.18 -11.76 18.20
CA LEU A 601 -6.59 -13.00 18.71
C LEU A 601 -7.20 -13.40 20.06
N PHE A 602 -7.25 -12.48 21.02
CA PHE A 602 -7.86 -12.75 22.33
C PHE A 602 -9.36 -13.03 22.23
N ALA A 603 -10.07 -12.31 21.37
CA ALA A 603 -11.50 -12.56 21.10
C ALA A 603 -11.71 -13.96 20.50
N ALA A 604 -10.90 -14.34 19.51
CA ALA A 604 -10.93 -15.67 18.88
C ALA A 604 -10.69 -16.79 19.91
N PHE A 605 -9.65 -16.66 20.72
CA PHE A 605 -9.37 -17.63 21.79
C PHE A 605 -10.50 -17.71 22.81
N GLY A 606 -11.04 -16.57 23.25
CA GLY A 606 -12.14 -16.54 24.21
C GLY A 606 -13.41 -17.21 23.67
N LEU A 607 -13.80 -16.88 22.43
CA LEU A 607 -14.96 -17.48 21.77
C LEU A 607 -14.78 -18.98 21.54
N THR A 608 -13.61 -19.38 21.04
CA THR A 608 -13.28 -20.80 20.80
C THR A 608 -13.24 -21.60 22.10
N ALA A 609 -12.61 -21.06 23.15
CA ALA A 609 -12.56 -21.68 24.48
C ALA A 609 -13.97 -21.91 25.05
N LEU A 610 -14.80 -20.87 25.00
CA LEU A 610 -16.18 -20.93 25.48
C LEU A 610 -16.98 -22.00 24.68
N PHE A 611 -16.86 -21.96 23.37
CA PHE A 611 -17.57 -22.91 22.50
C PHE A 611 -17.15 -24.36 22.77
N LEU A 612 -15.85 -24.63 22.82
CA LEU A 612 -15.33 -25.99 23.10
C LEU A 612 -15.72 -26.45 24.51
N ALA A 613 -15.63 -25.56 25.51
CA ALA A 613 -16.07 -25.90 26.87
C ALA A 613 -17.56 -26.28 26.92
N LEU A 614 -18.42 -25.49 26.27
CA LEU A 614 -19.86 -25.76 26.18
C LEU A 614 -20.15 -27.05 25.38
N SER A 615 -19.50 -27.25 24.23
CA SER A 615 -19.67 -28.43 23.39
C SER A 615 -19.30 -29.71 24.14
N TYR A 616 -18.15 -29.74 24.81
CA TYR A 616 -17.72 -30.92 25.57
C TYR A 616 -18.50 -31.09 26.89
N ALA A 617 -19.00 -30.01 27.47
CA ALA A 617 -19.93 -30.10 28.58
C ALA A 617 -21.25 -30.78 28.16
N TYR A 618 -21.76 -30.44 27.00
CA TYR A 618 -22.98 -31.02 26.45
C TYR A 618 -22.80 -32.46 25.95
N LEU A 619 -21.72 -32.75 25.21
CA LEU A 619 -21.49 -34.06 24.58
C LEU A 619 -20.94 -35.11 25.57
N GLU A 620 -20.04 -34.69 26.48
CA GLU A 620 -19.31 -35.60 27.35
C GLU A 620 -19.51 -35.31 28.85
N GLY A 621 -20.27 -34.27 29.20
CA GLY A 621 -20.52 -33.87 30.59
C GLY A 621 -19.31 -33.23 31.27
N LYS A 622 -18.23 -32.87 30.53
CA LYS A 622 -16.97 -32.34 31.11
C LYS A 622 -16.38 -31.21 30.28
N ALA A 623 -16.66 -29.97 30.67
CA ALA A 623 -16.15 -28.76 30.04
C ALA A 623 -14.60 -28.70 29.95
N VAL A 624 -13.90 -29.29 30.93
CA VAL A 624 -12.43 -29.27 31.00
C VAL A 624 -11.78 -29.92 29.77
N TYR A 625 -12.40 -30.93 29.17
CA TYR A 625 -11.86 -31.56 27.97
C TYR A 625 -11.87 -30.61 26.78
N GLY A 626 -12.87 -29.74 26.68
CA GLY A 626 -12.90 -28.68 25.67
C GLY A 626 -11.73 -27.70 25.81
N LEU A 627 -11.43 -27.28 27.03
CA LEU A 627 -10.30 -26.39 27.33
C LEU A 627 -8.93 -27.07 27.05
N LEU A 628 -8.79 -28.36 27.34
CA LEU A 628 -7.56 -29.10 27.03
C LEU A 628 -7.30 -29.20 25.52
N ASN A 629 -8.34 -29.18 24.71
CA ASN A 629 -8.20 -29.17 23.23
C ASN A 629 -7.73 -27.82 22.66
N LEU A 630 -7.68 -26.75 23.48
CA LEU A 630 -7.04 -25.49 23.08
C LEU A 630 -5.51 -25.54 23.17
N VAL A 631 -4.93 -26.45 23.96
CA VAL A 631 -3.48 -26.52 24.13
C VAL A 631 -2.73 -26.73 22.80
N PRO A 632 -3.14 -27.67 21.91
CA PRO A 632 -2.51 -27.80 20.60
C PRO A 632 -2.64 -26.53 19.74
N VAL A 633 -3.78 -25.82 19.83
CA VAL A 633 -4.02 -24.56 19.09
C VAL A 633 -3.08 -23.47 19.58
N LEU A 634 -2.93 -23.34 20.90
CA LEU A 634 -1.98 -22.39 21.49
C LEU A 634 -0.54 -22.66 21.06
N VAL A 635 -0.14 -23.92 20.97
CA VAL A 635 1.22 -24.31 20.54
C VAL A 635 1.46 -24.05 19.05
N THR A 636 0.40 -24.04 18.23
CA THR A 636 0.53 -23.79 16.78
C THR A 636 0.44 -22.33 16.40
N VAL A 637 -0.10 -21.48 17.26
CA VAL A 637 -0.29 -20.04 17.03
C VAL A 637 0.77 -19.19 17.72
N GLY A 638 1.34 -19.67 18.85
CA GLY A 638 2.47 -19.04 19.53
C GLY A 638 3.79 -19.54 18.97
#